data_869b0ed00add3d11391c898e34695e03
#
_entry.id   869b0ed00add3d11391c898e34695e03
#
_cell.length_a   1.000
_cell.length_b   1.000
_cell.length_c   1.000
_cell.angle_alpha   90.00
_cell.angle_beta   90.00
_cell.angle_gamma   90.00
#
_symmetry.space_group_name_H-M   'P 1'
#
loop_
_entity.id
_entity.type
_entity.pdbx_description
1 polymer ?
#
loop_
_entity_poly.entity_id
_entity_poly.type
_entity_poly.pdbx_seq_one_letter_code
_entity_poly.pdbx_strand_id
1 'polypeptide(L)'
;TLPMGANRTKEEVRLRTLVGALESMRCGITKVQDMLGLIPLTEEYLDVVVDAYHEIGERVIFSPMVFDIPAIGMIRSRDELPDNIQKMLGTEALDAKSQLDFLDHQMKRRPASGLLNWAIGPFAPQRCTPNLIEGCADLADAHDLGVYIHTYETRAQVLMAREKYGSYDGSFIRYMQAHGLLSHRLNIAHSVWLSREEMDLMAEADAGAVLCHNSNMKLKSGVSPILDMRAAGMRVGLGCDNCSGSDVQNMFQAMKSYCMLAAISDPLPGDNLSHEALKNATLGGARTALLHEE
;
A
#
# COMPACT_ATOMS: atom_id res chain seq x y z
N THR A 1 -8.72 4.16 -12.67
CA THR A 1 -7.40 3.47 -12.75
C THR A 1 -7.54 1.94 -12.86
N LEU A 2 -8.48 1.30 -12.12
CA LEU A 2 -8.69 -0.15 -12.15
C LEU A 2 -8.92 -0.73 -13.57
N PRO A 3 -9.76 -0.11 -14.44
CA PRO A 3 -10.01 -0.63 -15.78
C PRO A 3 -8.80 -0.62 -16.70
N MET A 4 -7.93 0.36 -16.54
CA MET A 4 -6.74 0.52 -17.42
C MET A 4 -5.60 -0.44 -17.08
N GLY A 5 -5.67 -1.11 -15.93
CA GLY A 5 -4.67 -2.10 -15.49
C GLY A 5 -4.91 -3.50 -16.04
N ALA A 6 -6.15 -3.85 -16.39
CA ALA A 6 -6.59 -5.21 -16.65
C ALA A 6 -6.19 -5.80 -18.02
N ASN A 7 -5.65 -5.02 -18.96
CA ASN A 7 -5.38 -5.47 -20.32
C ASN A 7 -4.00 -5.07 -20.82
N ARG A 8 -3.03 -4.93 -19.91
CA ARG A 8 -1.66 -4.59 -20.32
C ARG A 8 -0.94 -5.83 -20.83
N THR A 9 -0.22 -5.64 -21.93
CA THR A 9 0.73 -6.64 -22.41
C THR A 9 1.94 -6.76 -21.49
N LYS A 10 2.66 -7.86 -21.56
CA LYS A 10 3.92 -8.05 -20.81
C LYS A 10 4.94 -6.93 -21.10
N GLU A 11 5.03 -6.50 -22.36
CA GLU A 11 5.93 -5.41 -22.75
C GLU A 11 5.52 -4.06 -22.14
N GLU A 12 4.24 -3.75 -22.09
CA GLU A 12 3.75 -2.54 -21.41
C GLU A 12 4.04 -2.58 -19.89
N VAL A 13 3.90 -3.76 -19.26
CA VAL A 13 4.26 -3.94 -17.85
C VAL A 13 5.76 -3.74 -17.64
N ARG A 14 6.60 -4.34 -18.51
CA ARG A 14 8.05 -4.16 -18.47
C ARG A 14 8.44 -2.68 -18.60
N LEU A 15 7.97 -2.00 -19.64
CA LEU A 15 8.30 -0.61 -19.91
C LEU A 15 7.87 0.33 -18.77
N ARG A 16 6.68 0.16 -18.21
CA ARG A 16 6.22 0.96 -17.07
C ARG A 16 7.09 0.74 -15.83
N THR A 17 7.51 -0.49 -15.57
CA THR A 17 8.40 -0.80 -14.45
C THR A 17 9.76 -0.14 -14.65
N LEU A 18 10.37 -0.28 -15.83
CA LEU A 18 11.65 0.36 -16.14
C LEU A 18 11.59 1.90 -16.02
N VAL A 19 10.53 2.52 -16.57
CA VAL A 19 10.37 3.99 -16.51
C VAL A 19 10.18 4.45 -15.08
N GLY A 20 9.32 3.77 -14.29
CA GLY A 20 9.11 4.10 -12.88
C GLY A 20 10.36 3.92 -12.04
N ALA A 21 11.08 2.82 -12.23
CA ALA A 21 12.34 2.53 -11.56
C ALA A 21 13.42 3.58 -11.88
N LEU A 22 13.58 3.91 -13.17
CA LEU A 22 14.55 4.93 -13.59
C LEU A 22 14.24 6.31 -12.99
N GLU A 23 12.98 6.69 -12.95
CA GLU A 23 12.56 7.95 -12.34
C GLU A 23 12.82 7.94 -10.83
N SER A 24 12.48 6.86 -10.14
CA SER A 24 12.74 6.65 -8.70
C SER A 24 14.21 6.84 -8.36
N MET A 25 15.10 6.15 -9.07
CA MET A 25 16.56 6.26 -8.85
C MET A 25 17.07 7.69 -9.09
N ARG A 26 16.61 8.34 -10.15
CA ARG A 26 17.01 9.74 -10.45
C ARG A 26 16.50 10.74 -9.43
N CYS A 27 15.45 10.43 -8.71
CA CYS A 27 14.81 11.26 -7.70
C CYS A 27 15.13 10.85 -6.26
N GLY A 28 16.23 10.10 -6.07
CA GLY A 28 16.82 9.80 -4.75
C GLY A 28 16.20 8.62 -4.01
N ILE A 29 15.35 7.82 -4.67
CA ILE A 29 14.82 6.59 -4.09
C ILE A 29 15.86 5.49 -4.32
N THR A 30 16.35 4.88 -3.25
CA THR A 30 17.40 3.85 -3.30
C THR A 30 16.89 2.43 -3.12
N LYS A 31 15.66 2.28 -2.64
CA LYS A 31 14.90 1.04 -2.56
C LYS A 31 13.42 1.40 -2.63
N VAL A 32 12.67 0.78 -3.51
CA VAL A 32 11.24 1.02 -3.68
C VAL A 32 10.44 -0.12 -3.09
N GLN A 33 9.37 0.19 -2.36
CA GLN A 33 8.32 -0.77 -2.06
C GLN A 33 7.26 -0.65 -3.16
N ASP A 34 7.12 -1.69 -3.98
CA ASP A 34 6.18 -1.72 -5.10
C ASP A 34 5.00 -2.65 -4.81
N MET A 35 3.86 -2.04 -4.47
CA MET A 35 2.60 -2.73 -4.29
C MET A 35 1.83 -2.74 -5.61
N LEU A 36 2.06 -3.77 -6.43
CA LEU A 36 1.62 -3.80 -7.81
C LEU A 36 0.45 -4.76 -8.06
N GLY A 37 -0.65 -4.22 -8.60
CA GLY A 37 -1.74 -5.02 -9.14
C GLY A 37 -1.37 -5.62 -10.51
N LEU A 38 -1.24 -6.94 -10.57
CA LEU A 38 -1.07 -7.70 -11.79
C LEU A 38 -2.39 -8.39 -12.16
N ILE A 39 -2.90 -8.10 -13.36
CA ILE A 39 -4.09 -8.74 -13.91
C ILE A 39 -3.77 -9.15 -15.34
N PRO A 40 -3.60 -10.47 -15.61
CA PRO A 40 -3.72 -11.57 -14.64
C PRO A 40 -2.54 -11.67 -13.66
N LEU A 41 -2.78 -12.20 -12.46
CA LEU A 41 -1.73 -12.56 -11.50
C LEU A 41 -1.15 -13.91 -11.91
N THR A 42 -0.10 -13.88 -12.75
CA THR A 42 0.59 -15.07 -13.25
C THR A 42 2.09 -14.95 -13.12
N GLU A 43 2.76 -16.10 -13.13
CA GLU A 43 4.23 -16.20 -13.07
C GLU A 43 4.92 -15.36 -14.15
N GLU A 44 4.44 -15.41 -15.38
CA GLU A 44 5.01 -14.67 -16.51
C GLU A 44 4.95 -13.15 -16.32
N TYR A 45 3.86 -12.61 -15.76
CA TYR A 45 3.73 -11.18 -15.50
C TYR A 45 4.58 -10.74 -14.31
N LEU A 46 4.68 -11.61 -13.30
CA LEU A 46 5.53 -11.37 -12.13
C LEU A 46 7.01 -11.35 -12.55
N ASP A 47 7.44 -12.31 -13.38
CA ASP A 47 8.81 -12.40 -13.89
C ASP A 47 9.20 -11.12 -14.65
N VAL A 48 8.33 -10.61 -15.50
CA VAL A 48 8.56 -9.37 -16.25
C VAL A 48 8.86 -8.19 -15.32
N VAL A 49 8.17 -8.09 -14.20
CA VAL A 49 8.40 -7.00 -13.23
C VAL A 49 9.74 -7.18 -12.50
N VAL A 50 9.99 -8.37 -11.98
CA VAL A 50 11.22 -8.66 -11.23
C VAL A 50 12.44 -8.54 -12.13
N ASP A 51 12.36 -9.04 -13.35
CA ASP A 51 13.46 -8.97 -14.33
C ASP A 51 13.73 -7.50 -14.76
N ALA A 52 12.69 -6.66 -14.87
CA ALA A 52 12.87 -5.23 -15.15
C ALA A 52 13.59 -4.49 -14.02
N TYR A 53 13.28 -4.78 -12.75
CA TYR A 53 14.01 -4.24 -11.60
C TYR A 53 15.47 -4.71 -11.58
N HIS A 54 15.73 -5.98 -11.87
CA HIS A 54 17.08 -6.53 -11.97
C HIS A 54 17.86 -5.90 -13.14
N GLU A 55 17.24 -5.69 -14.29
CA GLU A 55 17.85 -5.08 -15.47
C GLU A 55 18.36 -3.65 -15.18
N ILE A 56 17.56 -2.86 -14.46
CA ILE A 56 17.92 -1.48 -14.14
C ILE A 56 18.77 -1.37 -12.86
N GLY A 57 18.85 -2.42 -12.05
CA GLY A 57 19.62 -2.46 -10.81
C GLY A 57 18.98 -1.71 -9.63
N GLU A 58 17.67 -1.47 -9.66
CA GLU A 58 16.95 -0.89 -8.53
C GLU A 58 16.57 -1.96 -7.51
N ARG A 59 16.76 -1.67 -6.23
CA ARG A 59 16.32 -2.54 -5.15
C ARG A 59 14.83 -2.41 -4.93
N VAL A 60 14.12 -3.53 -4.92
CA VAL A 60 12.67 -3.57 -4.76
C VAL A 60 12.24 -4.46 -3.60
N ILE A 61 11.26 -4.00 -2.84
CA ILE A 61 10.41 -4.82 -1.99
C ILE A 61 9.14 -5.04 -2.78
N PHE A 62 9.03 -6.19 -3.43
CA PHE A 62 7.93 -6.47 -4.33
C PHE A 62 6.76 -7.10 -3.58
N SER A 63 5.59 -6.50 -3.75
CA SER A 63 4.37 -6.84 -3.05
C SER A 63 3.23 -6.99 -4.06
N PRO A 64 3.10 -8.14 -4.73
CA PRO A 64 1.97 -8.37 -5.62
C PRO A 64 0.65 -8.24 -4.88
N MET A 65 -0.28 -7.44 -5.42
CA MET A 65 -1.57 -7.23 -4.78
C MET A 65 -2.47 -8.46 -4.93
N VAL A 66 -3.06 -8.87 -3.81
CA VAL A 66 -4.06 -9.93 -3.73
C VAL A 66 -5.39 -9.41 -3.20
N PHE A 67 -6.48 -9.94 -3.73
CA PHE A 67 -7.85 -9.63 -3.31
C PHE A 67 -8.82 -10.69 -3.81
N ASP A 68 -9.82 -11.02 -3.03
CA ASP A 68 -10.82 -12.04 -3.34
C ASP A 68 -12.28 -11.51 -3.35
N ILE A 69 -12.45 -10.20 -3.14
CA ILE A 69 -13.73 -9.51 -3.31
C ILE A 69 -13.66 -8.61 -4.55
N PRO A 70 -14.49 -8.83 -5.59
CA PRO A 70 -14.52 -8.02 -6.79
C PRO A 70 -14.84 -6.54 -6.53
N ALA A 71 -14.31 -5.63 -7.36
CA ALA A 71 -14.51 -4.18 -7.19
C ALA A 71 -15.99 -3.78 -7.25
N ILE A 72 -16.78 -4.46 -8.04
CA ILE A 72 -18.22 -4.18 -8.17
C ILE A 72 -18.98 -4.36 -6.84
N GLY A 73 -18.52 -5.24 -5.98
CA GLY A 73 -19.10 -5.48 -4.65
C GLY A 73 -19.00 -4.29 -3.70
N MET A 74 -18.16 -3.30 -4.04
CA MET A 74 -17.98 -2.08 -3.26
C MET A 74 -18.84 -0.91 -3.73
N ILE A 75 -19.49 -1.04 -4.90
CA ILE A 75 -20.27 0.04 -5.51
C ILE A 75 -21.74 -0.09 -5.10
N ARG A 76 -22.29 0.93 -4.44
CA ARG A 76 -23.69 0.93 -4.00
C ARG A 76 -24.68 0.92 -5.17
N SER A 77 -24.47 1.79 -6.15
CA SER A 77 -25.32 1.93 -7.34
C SER A 77 -24.82 1.10 -8.51
N ARG A 78 -24.40 -0.15 -8.25
CA ARG A 78 -23.84 -1.02 -9.30
C ARG A 78 -24.81 -1.25 -10.45
N ASP A 79 -26.09 -1.34 -10.14
CA ASP A 79 -27.15 -1.62 -11.13
C ASP A 79 -27.44 -0.41 -12.05
N GLU A 80 -26.95 0.78 -11.69
CA GLU A 80 -27.03 2.02 -12.49
C GLU A 80 -25.81 2.17 -13.44
N LEU A 81 -24.79 1.34 -13.28
CA LEU A 81 -23.62 1.37 -14.16
C LEU A 81 -23.93 0.74 -15.51
N PRO A 82 -23.34 1.24 -16.62
CA PRO A 82 -23.40 0.57 -17.91
C PRO A 82 -22.90 -0.88 -17.84
N ASP A 83 -23.52 -1.80 -18.58
CA ASP A 83 -23.23 -3.24 -18.54
C ASP A 83 -21.73 -3.56 -18.77
N ASN A 84 -21.10 -2.84 -19.70
CA ASN A 84 -19.67 -3.01 -19.97
C ASN A 84 -18.79 -2.64 -18.76
N ILE A 85 -19.21 -1.65 -17.98
CA ILE A 85 -18.51 -1.24 -16.76
C ILE A 85 -18.78 -2.25 -15.65
N GLN A 86 -20.03 -2.71 -15.49
CA GLN A 86 -20.37 -3.75 -14.52
C GLN A 86 -19.54 -5.03 -14.79
N LYS A 87 -19.48 -5.47 -16.04
CA LYS A 87 -18.72 -6.65 -16.46
C LYS A 87 -17.22 -6.50 -16.15
N MET A 88 -16.66 -5.34 -16.46
CA MET A 88 -15.25 -5.05 -16.22
C MET A 88 -14.89 -5.01 -14.73
N LEU A 89 -15.76 -4.43 -13.88
CA LEU A 89 -15.55 -4.34 -12.43
C LEU A 89 -15.91 -5.64 -11.71
N GLY A 90 -16.71 -6.50 -12.34
CA GLY A 90 -17.12 -7.81 -11.85
C GLY A 90 -16.17 -8.94 -12.24
N THR A 91 -15.00 -8.64 -12.83
CA THR A 91 -13.98 -9.66 -13.14
C THR A 91 -13.70 -10.48 -11.90
N GLU A 92 -13.85 -11.79 -11.99
CA GLU A 92 -13.67 -12.72 -10.90
C GLU A 92 -12.27 -12.57 -10.31
N ALA A 93 -12.22 -12.35 -9.01
CA ALA A 93 -10.98 -12.47 -8.26
C ALA A 93 -10.69 -13.97 -8.05
N LEU A 94 -9.42 -14.34 -8.03
CA LEU A 94 -9.01 -15.67 -7.61
C LEU A 94 -9.43 -15.87 -6.14
N ASP A 95 -9.70 -17.11 -5.75
CA ASP A 95 -9.95 -17.42 -4.35
C ASP A 95 -8.71 -17.18 -3.48
N ALA A 96 -8.92 -16.96 -2.18
CA ALA A 96 -7.86 -16.65 -1.24
C ALA A 96 -6.72 -17.69 -1.28
N LYS A 97 -7.07 -18.98 -1.23
CA LYS A 97 -6.08 -20.06 -1.18
C LYS A 97 -5.18 -20.07 -2.42
N SER A 98 -5.77 -19.97 -3.62
CA SER A 98 -5.01 -19.96 -4.88
C SER A 98 -4.01 -18.81 -4.95
N GLN A 99 -4.39 -17.62 -4.44
CA GLN A 99 -3.48 -16.47 -4.42
C GLN A 99 -2.36 -16.64 -3.40
N LEU A 100 -2.66 -17.15 -2.21
CA LEU A 100 -1.65 -17.40 -1.16
C LEU A 100 -0.66 -18.50 -1.58
N ASP A 101 -1.16 -19.61 -2.13
CA ASP A 101 -0.33 -20.69 -2.66
C ASP A 101 0.59 -20.18 -3.80
N PHE A 102 0.06 -19.30 -4.65
CA PHE A 102 0.84 -18.67 -5.71
C PHE A 102 1.97 -17.80 -5.15
N LEU A 103 1.68 -16.92 -4.18
CA LEU A 103 2.70 -16.07 -3.57
C LEU A 103 3.79 -16.90 -2.88
N ASP A 104 3.42 -17.90 -2.09
CA ASP A 104 4.36 -18.80 -1.41
C ASP A 104 5.27 -19.51 -2.43
N HIS A 105 4.66 -20.01 -3.52
CA HIS A 105 5.43 -20.63 -4.61
C HIS A 105 6.42 -19.65 -5.26
N GLN A 106 6.00 -18.40 -5.55
CA GLN A 106 6.87 -17.42 -6.19
C GLN A 106 8.04 -17.00 -5.27
N MET A 107 7.81 -16.82 -3.99
CA MET A 107 8.87 -16.52 -3.02
C MET A 107 9.91 -17.64 -2.92
N LYS A 108 9.47 -18.90 -2.98
CA LYS A 108 10.36 -20.07 -3.02
C LYS A 108 11.13 -20.17 -4.34
N ARG A 109 10.49 -19.86 -5.46
CA ARG A 109 11.08 -19.91 -6.80
C ARG A 109 12.08 -18.78 -7.03
N ARG A 110 11.80 -17.60 -6.50
CA ARG A 110 12.67 -16.41 -6.56
C ARG A 110 12.97 -15.92 -5.15
N PRO A 111 13.91 -16.55 -4.44
CA PRO A 111 14.26 -16.13 -3.08
C PRO A 111 14.78 -14.69 -3.04
N ALA A 112 14.66 -14.05 -1.89
CA ALA A 112 15.19 -12.72 -1.66
C ALA A 112 16.68 -12.64 -2.01
N SER A 113 17.11 -11.49 -2.52
CA SER A 113 18.48 -11.23 -2.98
C SER A 113 18.88 -9.78 -2.65
N GLY A 114 20.06 -9.35 -3.06
CA GLY A 114 20.50 -7.97 -2.88
C GLY A 114 19.58 -6.93 -3.58
N LEU A 115 18.87 -7.33 -4.64
CA LEU A 115 17.95 -6.45 -5.39
C LEU A 115 16.47 -6.74 -5.11
N LEU A 116 16.11 -7.97 -4.77
CA LEU A 116 14.72 -8.39 -4.55
C LEU A 116 14.47 -8.76 -3.10
N ASN A 117 13.53 -8.06 -2.47
CA ASN A 117 12.86 -8.50 -1.25
C ASN A 117 11.38 -8.69 -1.55
N TRP A 118 10.68 -9.45 -0.70
CA TRP A 118 9.24 -9.68 -0.81
C TRP A 118 8.49 -8.98 0.30
N ALA A 119 7.23 -8.66 0.05
CA ALA A 119 6.25 -8.32 1.07
C ALA A 119 4.87 -8.84 0.65
N ILE A 120 3.95 -8.92 1.59
CA ILE A 120 2.58 -9.37 1.34
C ILE A 120 1.69 -8.15 1.06
N GLY A 121 0.90 -8.20 -0.02
CA GLY A 121 0.12 -7.07 -0.51
C GLY A 121 -1.39 -7.30 -0.57
N PRO A 122 -2.13 -7.54 0.55
CA PRO A 122 -3.58 -7.47 0.48
C PRO A 122 -4.02 -6.09 0.01
N PHE A 123 -4.88 -6.03 -1.02
CA PHE A 123 -5.18 -4.76 -1.69
C PHE A 123 -5.76 -3.71 -0.75
N ALA A 124 -6.83 -4.05 -0.03
CA ALA A 124 -7.50 -3.19 0.94
C ALA A 124 -8.45 -4.03 1.81
N PRO A 125 -8.74 -3.65 3.07
CA PRO A 125 -9.56 -4.47 3.96
C PRO A 125 -10.92 -4.86 3.37
N GLN A 126 -11.58 -3.94 2.66
CA GLN A 126 -12.86 -4.18 2.03
C GLN A 126 -12.81 -5.03 0.74
N ARG A 127 -11.62 -5.37 0.28
CA ARG A 127 -11.36 -6.20 -0.89
C ARG A 127 -10.89 -7.61 -0.53
N CYS A 128 -10.74 -7.88 0.76
CA CYS A 128 -10.21 -9.14 1.26
C CYS A 128 -11.19 -9.76 2.25
N THR A 129 -11.52 -11.05 2.04
CA THR A 129 -12.27 -11.82 3.02
C THR A 129 -11.43 -12.07 4.28
N PRO A 130 -12.06 -12.47 5.42
CA PRO A 130 -11.32 -12.90 6.60
C PRO A 130 -10.26 -13.97 6.28
N ASN A 131 -10.59 -14.97 5.47
CA ASN A 131 -9.66 -16.04 5.10
C ASN A 131 -8.42 -15.51 4.36
N LEU A 132 -8.57 -14.53 3.49
CA LEU A 132 -7.43 -13.92 2.80
C LEU A 132 -6.59 -13.06 3.76
N ILE A 133 -7.21 -12.31 4.66
CA ILE A 133 -6.51 -11.51 5.67
C ILE A 133 -5.69 -12.40 6.61
N GLU A 134 -6.30 -13.47 7.15
CA GLU A 134 -5.64 -14.46 8.01
C GLU A 134 -4.48 -15.15 7.28
N GLY A 135 -4.72 -15.62 6.05
CA GLY A 135 -3.67 -16.24 5.25
C GLY A 135 -2.53 -15.32 4.88
N CYS A 136 -2.79 -14.00 4.69
CA CYS A 136 -1.74 -13.00 4.50
C CYS A 136 -0.90 -12.82 5.78
N ALA A 137 -1.53 -12.84 6.96
CA ALA A 137 -0.81 -12.77 8.23
C ALA A 137 0.08 -14.01 8.44
N ASP A 138 -0.48 -15.22 8.24
CA ASP A 138 0.24 -16.46 8.36
C ASP A 138 1.44 -16.55 7.39
N LEU A 139 1.24 -16.11 6.14
CA LEU A 139 2.30 -16.12 5.13
C LEU A 139 3.41 -15.10 5.46
N ALA A 140 3.03 -13.92 5.97
CA ALA A 140 3.99 -12.91 6.42
C ALA A 140 4.83 -13.41 7.60
N ASP A 141 4.22 -14.11 8.55
CA ASP A 141 4.93 -14.69 9.68
C ASP A 141 5.84 -15.85 9.25
N ALA A 142 5.37 -16.72 8.35
CA ALA A 142 6.14 -17.87 7.86
C ALA A 142 7.43 -17.48 7.10
N HIS A 143 7.41 -16.34 6.42
CA HIS A 143 8.53 -15.85 5.61
C HIS A 143 9.25 -14.62 6.21
N ASP A 144 8.87 -14.18 7.41
CA ASP A 144 9.41 -12.99 8.08
C ASP A 144 9.29 -11.71 7.23
N LEU A 145 8.10 -11.43 6.70
CA LEU A 145 7.83 -10.35 5.75
C LEU A 145 6.95 -9.24 6.32
N GLY A 146 7.12 -8.03 5.78
CA GLY A 146 6.19 -6.93 5.98
C GLY A 146 4.89 -7.12 5.18
N VAL A 147 3.82 -6.48 5.65
CA VAL A 147 2.51 -6.43 4.97
C VAL A 147 2.17 -4.99 4.63
N TYR A 148 1.72 -4.74 3.39
CA TYR A 148 1.28 -3.43 2.93
C TYR A 148 -0.16 -3.50 2.44
N ILE A 149 -1.01 -2.57 2.91
CA ILE A 149 -2.43 -2.56 2.59
C ILE A 149 -2.96 -1.11 2.47
N HIS A 150 -3.77 -0.83 1.44
CA HIS A 150 -4.41 0.49 1.30
C HIS A 150 -5.56 0.62 2.31
N THR A 151 -5.43 1.57 3.23
CA THR A 151 -6.44 1.72 4.27
C THR A 151 -6.78 3.19 4.51
N TYR A 152 -8.08 3.50 4.55
CA TYR A 152 -8.59 4.83 4.82
C TYR A 152 -8.04 5.94 3.91
N GLU A 153 -7.86 5.61 2.63
CA GLU A 153 -7.49 6.60 1.62
C GLU A 153 -8.60 7.61 1.39
N THR A 154 -9.85 7.14 1.31
CA THR A 154 -11.00 7.98 0.98
C THR A 154 -12.07 7.97 2.06
N ARG A 155 -12.87 9.05 2.11
CA ARG A 155 -14.03 9.12 3.00
C ARG A 155 -15.05 8.01 2.72
N ALA A 156 -15.12 7.52 1.48
CA ALA A 156 -15.99 6.41 1.12
C ALA A 156 -15.61 5.12 1.86
N GLN A 157 -14.33 4.87 2.11
CA GLN A 157 -13.86 3.73 2.90
C GLN A 157 -14.32 3.82 4.36
N VAL A 158 -14.31 5.03 4.96
CA VAL A 158 -14.84 5.24 6.33
C VAL A 158 -16.32 4.91 6.40
N LEU A 159 -17.09 5.40 5.44
CA LEU A 159 -18.55 5.12 5.39
C LEU A 159 -18.81 3.63 5.22
N MET A 160 -18.03 2.97 4.37
CA MET A 160 -18.13 1.52 4.16
C MET A 160 -17.74 0.73 5.42
N ALA A 161 -16.69 1.14 6.13
CA ALA A 161 -16.28 0.50 7.38
C ALA A 161 -17.44 0.57 8.40
N ARG A 162 -18.02 1.74 8.61
CA ARG A 162 -19.15 1.93 9.51
C ARG A 162 -20.39 1.13 9.12
N GLU A 163 -20.65 0.97 7.84
CA GLU A 163 -21.83 0.26 7.34
C GLU A 163 -21.68 -1.27 7.38
N LYS A 164 -20.50 -1.78 6.96
CA LYS A 164 -20.31 -3.23 6.73
C LYS A 164 -19.52 -3.94 7.81
N TYR A 165 -18.80 -3.21 8.64
CA TYR A 165 -17.91 -3.79 9.66
C TYR A 165 -18.37 -3.46 11.10
N GLY A 166 -19.68 -3.44 11.32
CA GLY A 166 -20.29 -3.14 12.64
C GLY A 166 -19.84 -4.08 13.76
N SER A 167 -19.56 -5.35 13.46
CA SER A 167 -19.00 -6.31 14.42
C SER A 167 -17.56 -5.97 14.87
N TYR A 168 -16.93 -5.01 14.21
CA TYR A 168 -15.60 -4.49 14.50
C TYR A 168 -15.67 -2.97 14.79
N ASP A 169 -16.76 -2.51 15.39
CA ASP A 169 -17.04 -1.10 15.69
C ASP A 169 -16.95 -0.16 14.49
N GLY A 170 -17.17 -0.67 13.28
CA GLY A 170 -17.04 0.07 12.03
C GLY A 170 -15.60 0.45 11.67
N SER A 171 -14.60 -0.31 12.17
CA SER A 171 -13.18 -0.05 11.99
C SER A 171 -12.48 -1.13 11.17
N PHE A 172 -11.75 -0.71 10.14
CA PHE A 172 -10.86 -1.59 9.40
C PHE A 172 -9.64 -2.03 10.22
N ILE A 173 -9.17 -1.20 11.15
CA ILE A 173 -8.04 -1.55 12.01
C ILE A 173 -8.46 -2.67 12.96
N ARG A 174 -9.63 -2.57 13.60
CA ARG A 174 -10.18 -3.63 14.44
C ARG A 174 -10.49 -4.91 13.65
N TYR A 175 -10.96 -4.79 12.42
CA TYR A 175 -11.13 -5.93 11.53
C TYR A 175 -9.80 -6.65 11.29
N MET A 176 -8.75 -5.93 10.93
CA MET A 176 -7.42 -6.50 10.74
C MET A 176 -6.84 -7.06 12.05
N GLN A 177 -7.12 -6.43 13.19
CA GLN A 177 -6.74 -6.95 14.51
C GLN A 177 -7.41 -8.29 14.81
N ALA A 178 -8.72 -8.39 14.60
CA ALA A 178 -9.49 -9.61 14.86
C ALA A 178 -9.04 -10.80 14.00
N HIS A 179 -8.44 -10.55 12.85
CA HIS A 179 -7.93 -11.56 11.91
C HIS A 179 -6.39 -11.65 11.88
N GLY A 180 -5.72 -11.21 12.95
CA GLY A 180 -4.28 -11.43 13.17
C GLY A 180 -3.33 -10.59 12.31
N LEU A 181 -3.83 -9.67 11.47
CA LEU A 181 -2.97 -8.88 10.59
C LEU A 181 -2.36 -7.65 11.28
N LEU A 182 -2.99 -7.11 12.32
CA LEU A 182 -2.48 -5.95 13.06
C LEU A 182 -1.28 -6.37 13.94
N SER A 183 -0.09 -6.08 13.47
CA SER A 183 1.18 -6.40 14.13
C SER A 183 2.27 -5.42 13.68
N HIS A 184 3.49 -5.55 14.22
CA HIS A 184 4.66 -4.78 13.79
C HIS A 184 4.97 -4.95 12.29
N ARG A 185 4.45 -5.99 11.63
CA ARG A 185 4.62 -6.24 10.19
C ARG A 185 3.70 -5.40 9.33
N LEU A 186 2.58 -4.90 9.90
CA LEU A 186 1.58 -4.17 9.14
C LEU A 186 2.01 -2.73 8.85
N ASN A 187 1.86 -2.34 7.58
CA ASN A 187 1.98 -0.96 7.13
C ASN A 187 0.75 -0.60 6.29
N ILE A 188 0.07 0.46 6.66
CA ILE A 188 -1.09 0.95 5.92
C ILE A 188 -0.71 2.14 5.04
N ALA A 189 -1.05 2.09 3.76
CA ALA A 189 -0.86 3.19 2.84
C ALA A 189 -1.99 4.22 2.96
N HIS A 190 -1.66 5.50 2.70
CA HIS A 190 -2.52 6.68 2.73
C HIS A 190 -2.93 7.16 4.12
N SER A 191 -3.69 6.38 4.89
CA SER A 191 -4.05 6.69 6.28
C SER A 191 -4.72 8.07 6.49
N VAL A 192 -5.50 8.54 5.49
CA VAL A 192 -6.08 9.91 5.50
C VAL A 192 -7.14 10.06 6.57
N TRP A 193 -7.93 9.02 6.79
CA TRP A 193 -9.14 9.07 7.61
C TRP A 193 -9.06 8.18 8.85
N LEU A 194 -7.86 7.92 9.39
CA LEU A 194 -7.68 7.24 10.66
C LEU A 194 -8.26 8.06 11.82
N SER A 195 -8.99 7.41 12.70
CA SER A 195 -9.40 7.98 13.97
C SER A 195 -8.26 7.93 14.99
N ARG A 196 -8.36 8.74 16.05
CA ARG A 196 -7.37 8.73 17.14
C ARG A 196 -7.24 7.35 17.78
N GLU A 197 -8.36 6.69 18.05
CA GLU A 197 -8.39 5.36 18.63
C GLU A 197 -7.68 4.32 17.75
N GLU A 198 -7.88 4.38 16.42
CA GLU A 198 -7.19 3.50 15.48
C GLU A 198 -5.69 3.77 15.42
N MET A 199 -5.28 5.04 15.54
CA MET A 199 -3.85 5.40 15.63
C MET A 199 -3.21 4.84 16.91
N ASP A 200 -3.90 4.92 18.05
CA ASP A 200 -3.41 4.36 19.31
C ASP A 200 -3.27 2.82 19.21
N LEU A 201 -4.25 2.11 18.62
CA LEU A 201 -4.16 0.67 18.37
C LEU A 201 -2.99 0.30 17.45
N MET A 202 -2.74 1.09 16.41
CA MET A 202 -1.62 0.86 15.50
C MET A 202 -0.27 1.11 16.19
N ALA A 203 -0.18 2.16 17.01
CA ALA A 203 1.03 2.45 17.78
C ALA A 203 1.33 1.36 18.81
N GLU A 204 0.32 0.86 19.53
CA GLU A 204 0.45 -0.27 20.46
C GLU A 204 0.95 -1.56 19.78
N ALA A 205 0.51 -1.80 18.54
CA ALA A 205 0.94 -2.94 17.73
C ALA A 205 2.29 -2.72 17.02
N ASP A 206 2.93 -1.57 17.21
CA ASP A 206 4.09 -1.10 16.43
C ASP A 206 3.85 -1.17 14.91
N ALA A 207 2.62 -0.98 14.46
CA ALA A 207 2.26 -0.94 13.04
C ALA A 207 2.62 0.43 12.42
N GLY A 208 2.90 0.43 11.11
CA GLY A 208 3.35 1.61 10.38
C GLY A 208 2.29 2.22 9.47
N ALA A 209 2.54 3.48 9.07
CA ALA A 209 1.79 4.16 8.02
C ALA A 209 2.76 4.69 6.94
N VAL A 210 2.38 4.55 5.67
CA VAL A 210 3.10 5.13 4.53
C VAL A 210 2.25 6.25 3.93
N LEU A 211 2.72 7.49 4.06
CA LEU A 211 1.95 8.68 3.68
C LEU A 211 2.22 9.08 2.23
N CYS A 212 1.17 9.05 1.42
CA CYS A 212 1.22 9.35 -0.02
C CYS A 212 0.56 10.71 -0.31
N HIS A 213 1.12 11.79 0.23
CA HIS A 213 0.48 13.11 0.23
C HIS A 213 0.16 13.65 -1.16
N ASN A 214 1.06 13.47 -2.14
CA ASN A 214 0.86 13.99 -3.49
C ASN A 214 -0.37 13.38 -4.15
N SER A 215 -0.51 12.05 -4.08
CA SER A 215 -1.68 11.35 -4.62
C SER A 215 -2.95 11.70 -3.84
N ASN A 216 -2.87 11.76 -2.51
CA ASN A 216 -4.02 12.12 -1.67
C ASN A 216 -4.59 13.51 -2.03
N MET A 217 -3.72 14.49 -2.28
CA MET A 217 -4.14 15.83 -2.73
C MET A 217 -4.72 15.80 -4.15
N LYS A 218 -4.03 15.17 -5.10
CA LYS A 218 -4.46 15.10 -6.50
C LYS A 218 -5.80 14.38 -6.65
N LEU A 219 -5.99 13.28 -5.93
CA LEU A 219 -7.20 12.47 -5.94
C LEU A 219 -8.32 13.03 -5.04
N LYS A 220 -8.06 14.15 -4.35
CA LYS A 220 -9.01 14.78 -3.40
C LYS A 220 -9.39 13.85 -2.24
N SER A 221 -8.49 12.97 -1.85
CA SER A 221 -8.71 12.01 -0.75
C SER A 221 -8.72 12.71 0.61
N GLY A 222 -7.92 13.76 0.78
CA GLY A 222 -7.79 14.53 2.01
C GLY A 222 -6.33 14.65 2.46
N VAL A 223 -6.14 15.02 3.73
CA VAL A 223 -4.83 15.16 4.37
C VAL A 223 -4.74 14.17 5.54
N SER A 224 -3.68 13.36 5.55
CA SER A 224 -3.44 12.44 6.65
C SER A 224 -3.18 13.21 7.96
N PRO A 225 -3.64 12.72 9.13
CA PRO A 225 -3.49 13.40 10.41
C PRO A 225 -2.06 13.27 10.97
N ILE A 226 -1.10 13.93 10.29
CA ILE A 226 0.35 13.81 10.53
C ILE A 226 0.71 14.04 12.00
N LEU A 227 0.17 15.10 12.60
CA LEU A 227 0.50 15.50 13.96
C LEU A 227 -0.06 14.53 15.00
N ASP A 228 -1.27 14.01 14.75
CA ASP A 228 -1.90 13.02 15.63
C ASP A 228 -1.17 11.67 15.56
N MET A 229 -0.75 11.23 14.36
CA MET A 229 0.07 10.04 14.18
C MET A 229 1.40 10.15 14.93
N ARG A 230 2.05 11.31 14.83
CA ARG A 230 3.27 11.60 15.57
C ARG A 230 3.04 11.58 17.08
N ALA A 231 1.96 12.23 17.55
CA ALA A 231 1.59 12.25 18.98
C ALA A 231 1.23 10.86 19.52
N ALA A 232 0.70 9.97 18.68
CA ALA A 232 0.45 8.58 19.00
C ALA A 232 1.72 7.71 18.99
N GLY A 233 2.85 8.22 18.47
CA GLY A 233 4.10 7.47 18.37
C GLY A 233 4.13 6.44 17.24
N MET A 234 3.26 6.56 16.23
CA MET A 234 3.22 5.65 15.09
C MET A 234 4.51 5.70 14.27
N ARG A 235 4.90 4.57 13.71
CA ARG A 235 5.93 4.52 12.67
C ARG A 235 5.38 5.14 11.38
N VAL A 236 6.11 6.08 10.80
CA VAL A 236 5.71 6.78 9.57
C VAL A 236 6.82 6.73 8.55
N GLY A 237 6.46 6.32 7.33
CA GLY A 237 7.27 6.44 6.13
C GLY A 237 6.59 7.34 5.09
N LEU A 238 7.34 7.79 4.09
CA LEU A 238 6.81 8.55 2.96
C LEU A 238 6.77 7.69 1.70
N GLY A 239 5.69 7.82 0.94
CA GLY A 239 5.49 7.18 -0.35
C GLY A 239 5.14 8.18 -1.45
N CYS A 240 5.52 7.87 -2.69
CA CYS A 240 5.15 8.65 -3.86
C CYS A 240 3.80 8.23 -4.44
N ASP A 241 3.39 6.98 -4.21
CA ASP A 241 2.28 6.35 -4.94
C ASP A 241 2.59 6.22 -6.45
N ASN A 242 1.69 5.72 -7.23
CA ASN A 242 1.89 5.57 -8.68
C ASN A 242 1.84 6.92 -9.43
N CYS A 243 2.50 7.00 -10.59
CA CYS A 243 2.56 8.23 -11.38
C CYS A 243 1.19 8.75 -11.85
N SER A 244 0.17 7.91 -11.97
CA SER A 244 -1.18 8.39 -12.30
C SER A 244 -1.86 9.12 -11.14
N GLY A 245 -1.48 8.82 -9.91
CA GLY A 245 -1.95 9.47 -8.69
C GLY A 245 -1.07 10.66 -8.25
N SER A 246 0.24 10.62 -8.49
CA SER A 246 1.19 11.61 -7.96
C SER A 246 1.95 12.42 -9.00
N ASP A 247 1.85 12.07 -10.30
CA ASP A 247 2.56 12.60 -11.46
C ASP A 247 4.04 12.18 -11.55
N VAL A 248 4.74 11.98 -10.44
CA VAL A 248 6.18 11.70 -10.41
C VAL A 248 6.57 10.72 -9.29
N GLN A 249 7.65 9.96 -9.50
CA GLN A 249 8.33 9.17 -8.47
C GLN A 249 9.48 10.00 -7.88
N ASN A 250 9.14 10.96 -7.00
CA ASN A 250 10.10 11.94 -6.48
C ASN A 250 9.98 12.12 -4.97
N MET A 251 10.94 11.57 -4.22
CA MET A 251 10.94 11.63 -2.77
C MET A 251 11.13 13.06 -2.23
N PHE A 252 11.85 13.93 -2.93
CA PHE A 252 11.99 15.33 -2.52
C PHE A 252 10.66 16.08 -2.61
N GLN A 253 9.84 15.75 -3.61
CA GLN A 253 8.48 16.31 -3.69
C GLN A 253 7.57 15.75 -2.60
N ALA A 254 7.68 14.46 -2.26
CA ALA A 254 6.95 13.89 -1.15
C ALA A 254 7.32 14.55 0.19
N MET A 255 8.62 14.77 0.44
CA MET A 255 9.11 15.50 1.63
C MET A 255 8.60 16.94 1.66
N LYS A 256 8.63 17.65 0.52
CA LYS A 256 8.08 19.01 0.43
C LYS A 256 6.60 19.06 0.79
N SER A 257 5.81 18.14 0.23
CA SER A 257 4.37 18.05 0.52
C SER A 257 4.09 17.73 1.98
N TYR A 258 4.87 16.84 2.58
CA TYR A 258 4.82 16.56 4.01
C TYR A 258 5.02 17.83 4.84
N CYS A 259 6.10 18.59 4.59
CA CYS A 259 6.39 19.84 5.32
C CYS A 259 5.27 20.88 5.16
N MET A 260 4.74 21.03 3.96
CA MET A 260 3.68 22.03 3.70
C MET A 260 2.37 21.65 4.40
N LEU A 261 1.98 20.38 4.36
CA LEU A 261 0.76 19.90 5.00
C LEU A 261 0.88 19.90 6.53
N ALA A 262 2.02 19.51 7.08
CA ALA A 262 2.27 19.60 8.51
C ALA A 262 2.20 21.06 9.00
N ALA A 263 2.81 21.99 8.26
CA ALA A 263 2.82 23.42 8.63
C ALA A 263 1.42 24.06 8.63
N ILE A 264 0.54 23.69 7.72
CA ILE A 264 -0.84 24.22 7.73
C ILE A 264 -1.75 23.52 8.74
N SER A 265 -1.37 22.32 9.19
CA SER A 265 -2.10 21.57 10.22
C SER A 265 -1.77 22.04 11.63
N ASP A 266 -0.58 22.61 11.84
CA ASP A 266 -0.17 23.23 13.11
C ASP A 266 0.44 24.62 12.83
N PRO A 267 -0.31 25.71 13.06
CA PRO A 267 0.17 27.07 12.84
C PRO A 267 1.16 27.55 13.91
N LEU A 268 1.41 26.78 14.97
CA LEU A 268 2.34 27.17 16.01
C LEU A 268 3.79 26.91 15.58
N PRO A 269 4.73 27.82 15.89
CA PRO A 269 6.14 27.56 15.65
C PRO A 269 6.61 26.39 16.50
N GLY A 270 7.16 25.39 15.86
CA GLY A 270 7.55 24.14 16.51
C GLY A 270 8.76 23.52 15.85
N ASP A 271 8.71 22.24 15.65
CA ASP A 271 9.78 21.37 15.20
C ASP A 271 10.36 21.68 13.84
N ASN A 272 11.55 21.17 13.60
CA ASN A 272 12.19 21.22 12.29
C ASN A 272 11.55 20.19 11.34
N LEU A 273 10.48 20.61 10.65
CA LEU A 273 9.72 19.78 9.74
C LEU A 273 10.58 19.19 8.59
N SER A 274 11.62 19.92 8.15
CA SER A 274 12.52 19.41 7.10
C SER A 274 13.36 18.24 7.59
N HIS A 275 13.83 18.27 8.83
CA HIS A 275 14.54 17.15 9.43
C HIS A 275 13.62 15.94 9.62
N GLU A 276 12.40 16.18 10.06
CA GLU A 276 11.40 15.12 10.23
C GLU A 276 10.99 14.50 8.88
N ALA A 277 10.78 15.32 7.84
CA ALA A 277 10.50 14.84 6.50
C ALA A 277 11.62 13.95 5.96
N LEU A 278 12.89 14.37 6.15
CA LEU A 278 14.06 13.58 5.75
C LEU A 278 14.12 12.26 6.54
N LYS A 279 13.88 12.31 7.85
CA LYS A 279 13.84 11.11 8.69
C LYS A 279 12.77 10.14 8.23
N ASN A 280 11.55 10.61 7.93
CA ASN A 280 10.45 9.77 7.46
C ASN A 280 10.68 9.21 6.05
N ALA A 281 11.38 9.96 5.17
CA ALA A 281 11.76 9.50 3.84
C ALA A 281 12.91 8.47 3.85
N THR A 282 13.69 8.38 4.90
CA THR A 282 14.87 7.52 5.03
C THR A 282 14.68 6.47 6.12
N LEU A 283 15.00 6.77 7.36
CA LEU A 283 14.85 5.86 8.51
C LEU A 283 13.41 5.40 8.73
N GLY A 284 12.43 6.29 8.53
CA GLY A 284 11.02 5.94 8.59
C GLY A 284 10.65 4.93 7.52
N GLY A 285 11.08 5.16 6.28
CA GLY A 285 10.92 4.21 5.18
C GLY A 285 11.57 2.85 5.49
N ALA A 286 12.81 2.84 6.01
CA ALA A 286 13.49 1.61 6.40
C ALA A 286 12.74 0.85 7.53
N ARG A 287 12.25 1.57 8.53
CA ARG A 287 11.47 0.97 9.63
C ARG A 287 10.15 0.40 9.15
N THR A 288 9.41 1.09 8.28
CA THR A 288 8.18 0.54 7.69
C THR A 288 8.48 -0.64 6.77
N ALA A 289 9.67 -0.72 6.22
CA ALA A 289 10.13 -1.84 5.41
C ALA A 289 10.75 -3.01 6.21
N LEU A 290 10.80 -2.92 7.54
CA LEU A 290 11.47 -3.88 8.44
C LEU A 290 12.96 -4.08 8.11
N LEU A 291 13.62 -3.04 7.59
CA LEU A 291 15.05 -3.05 7.16
C LEU A 291 15.92 -2.15 8.05
N HIS A 292 15.50 -1.85 9.26
CA HIS A 292 16.18 -0.89 10.13
C HIS A 292 17.42 -1.44 10.83
N GLU A 293 17.69 -2.74 10.67
CA GLU A 293 18.90 -3.41 11.17
C GLU A 293 19.96 -3.61 10.06
N GLU A 294 19.65 -3.28 8.82
CA GLU A 294 20.57 -3.27 7.69
C GLU A 294 21.16 -1.86 7.52
#